data_ed16bbddb0eb08d6809308469e7139f4
#
_entry.id   ed16bbddb0eb08d6809308469e7139f4
#
_cell.length_a   1.000
_cell.length_b   1.000
_cell.length_c   1.000
_cell.angle_alpha   90.00
_cell.angle_beta   90.00
_cell.angle_gamma   90.00
#
_symmetry.space_group_name_H-M   'P 1'
#
loop_
_entity.id
_entity.type
_entity.pdbx_description
1 polymer ?
#
loop_
_entity_poly.entity_id
_entity_poly.type
_entity_poly.pdbx_seq_one_letter_code
_entity_poly.pdbx_strand_id
1 'polypeptide(L)'
;MKSPAQKGANWAFPALVRRFRTGTARLSFLISYLMSFSEELSALTAHPSPLVRRFMSLLEPVGDARLEAMAQESRRLTRLHFGRTIRLFAPIYLSNECINNCKYCGFSRDNPIIRTTLTVDEVVQEARYLHGLGLRSILLVAGEHPKFVSDGYIQKCLDALHPFIPSLGLEIGPLPDDRYAEIVHHGAEQLAVYQETYDREVYETLHTAGMKKNFNWRLDCPERAYQGGFRRIQIGALFGLAPWRREAVALAAHLDYLQKHCWKAALSVAFPRMRPYAGNYEYEPDPELMLDDRHFVQLMTALRICFPKIGMSVSTREPEPMRNALMHLGMTHMSAIARTEPGGYTGVGTATAHLTV
;
A
#
# COMPACT_ATOMS: atom_id res chain seq x y z
N MET A 1 19.11 -9.36 -41.36
CA MET A 1 17.97 -9.19 -40.47
C MET A 1 18.41 -8.25 -39.36
N LYS A 2 17.88 -7.05 -39.34
CA LYS A 2 18.30 -5.96 -38.42
C LYS A 2 17.44 -6.04 -37.15
N SER A 3 18.11 -6.05 -36.00
CA SER A 3 17.53 -5.95 -34.66
C SER A 3 16.74 -4.61 -34.50
N PRO A 4 15.58 -4.59 -33.83
CA PRO A 4 14.88 -3.34 -33.57
C PRO A 4 15.59 -2.53 -32.50
N ALA A 5 15.84 -1.26 -32.82
CA ALA A 5 16.46 -0.29 -31.97
C ALA A 5 15.59 0.02 -30.73
N GLN A 6 16.23 0.04 -29.57
CA GLN A 6 15.70 0.59 -28.33
C GLN A 6 15.24 2.04 -28.56
N LYS A 7 13.95 2.28 -28.49
CA LYS A 7 13.40 3.63 -28.38
C LYS A 7 13.60 4.10 -26.93
N GLY A 8 14.62 4.90 -26.72
CA GLY A 8 14.80 5.66 -25.48
C GLY A 8 13.62 6.61 -25.30
N ALA A 9 12.92 6.49 -24.18
CA ALA A 9 11.89 7.44 -23.80
C ALA A 9 12.53 8.79 -23.50
N ASN A 10 12.30 9.77 -24.38
CA ASN A 10 12.67 11.17 -24.18
C ASN A 10 11.73 11.79 -23.14
N TRP A 11 12.19 11.85 -21.88
CA TRP A 11 11.51 12.58 -20.82
C TRP A 11 11.84 14.06 -20.93
N ALA A 12 10.94 14.82 -21.54
CA ALA A 12 11.07 16.27 -21.62
C ALA A 12 10.66 16.90 -20.27
N PHE A 13 11.58 17.63 -19.65
CA PHE A 13 11.28 18.44 -18.47
C PHE A 13 10.20 19.48 -18.76
N PRO A 14 9.23 19.70 -17.87
CA PRO A 14 8.33 20.85 -17.96
C PRO A 14 9.15 22.14 -18.01
N ALA A 15 8.76 23.06 -18.88
CA ALA A 15 9.49 24.32 -19.15
C ALA A 15 9.71 25.20 -17.90
N LEU A 16 8.92 25.01 -16.84
CA LEU A 16 9.02 25.75 -15.56
C LEU A 16 10.33 25.44 -14.82
N VAL A 17 10.81 24.20 -14.85
CA VAL A 17 12.03 23.78 -14.12
C VAL A 17 13.30 24.38 -14.75
N ARG A 18 13.27 24.73 -16.04
CA ARG A 18 14.41 25.35 -16.72
C ARG A 18 14.69 26.79 -16.32
N ARG A 19 13.71 27.51 -15.75
CA ARG A 19 13.84 28.95 -15.41
C ARG A 19 14.55 29.22 -14.08
N PHE A 20 14.74 28.20 -13.22
CA PHE A 20 15.27 28.38 -11.87
C PHE A 20 16.67 27.75 -11.63
N ARG A 21 17.44 27.48 -12.69
CA ARG A 21 18.77 26.87 -12.57
C ARG A 21 19.87 27.79 -12.09
N THR A 22 19.57 29.04 -11.73
CA THR A 22 20.58 30.04 -11.27
C THR A 22 20.16 30.66 -9.95
N GLY A 23 20.09 29.89 -8.89
CA GLY A 23 19.85 30.47 -7.56
C GLY A 23 19.94 29.40 -6.49
N THR A 24 21.01 29.50 -5.73
CA THR A 24 21.28 28.98 -4.37
C THR A 24 20.43 27.81 -3.83
N ALA A 25 21.10 26.86 -3.17
CA ALA A 25 20.53 25.68 -2.50
C ALA A 25 19.28 25.94 -1.59
N ARG A 26 19.05 27.18 -1.18
CA ARG A 26 17.86 27.60 -0.44
C ARG A 26 16.59 27.66 -1.30
N LEU A 27 16.69 28.02 -2.56
CA LEU A 27 15.52 28.09 -3.45
C LEU A 27 15.05 26.69 -3.90
N SER A 28 15.99 25.78 -4.13
CA SER A 28 15.65 24.38 -4.45
C SER A 28 14.97 23.66 -3.28
N PHE A 29 15.34 24.00 -2.05
CA PHE A 29 14.71 23.45 -0.85
C PHE A 29 13.29 24.00 -0.63
N LEU A 30 13.05 25.28 -0.92
CA LEU A 30 11.72 25.91 -0.82
C LEU A 30 10.76 25.44 -1.94
N ILE A 31 11.27 25.20 -3.15
CA ILE A 31 10.47 24.68 -4.27
C ILE A 31 10.06 23.24 -4.01
N SER A 32 10.94 22.40 -3.49
CA SER A 32 10.64 21.01 -3.10
C SER A 32 9.57 20.93 -1.99
N TYR A 33 9.43 21.96 -1.18
CA TYR A 33 8.42 22.00 -0.11
C TYR A 33 7.01 22.38 -0.60
N LEU A 34 6.88 22.87 -1.82
CA LEU A 34 5.62 23.34 -2.41
C LEU A 34 5.05 22.41 -3.50
N MET A 35 5.82 21.40 -3.95
CA MET A 35 5.39 20.45 -4.99
C MET A 35 4.88 19.16 -4.35
N SER A 36 3.78 18.63 -4.87
CA SER A 36 3.27 17.31 -4.49
C SER A 36 4.17 16.20 -5.00
N PHE A 37 4.09 15.01 -4.42
CA PHE A 37 4.89 13.87 -4.89
C PHE A 37 4.56 13.49 -6.34
N SER A 38 3.33 13.64 -6.76
CA SER A 38 2.94 13.36 -8.15
C SER A 38 3.63 14.27 -9.17
N GLU A 39 3.98 15.49 -8.79
CA GLU A 39 4.75 16.42 -9.61
C GLU A 39 6.25 16.09 -9.59
N GLU A 40 6.76 15.60 -8.46
CA GLU A 40 8.17 15.27 -8.27
C GLU A 40 8.56 13.86 -8.74
N LEU A 41 7.63 12.91 -8.85
CA LEU A 41 7.93 11.48 -9.07
C LEU A 41 8.89 11.25 -10.25
N SER A 42 8.63 11.87 -11.39
CA SER A 42 9.47 11.71 -12.59
C SER A 42 10.89 12.25 -12.37
N ALA A 43 11.02 13.35 -11.63
CA ALA A 43 12.31 13.94 -11.30
C ALA A 43 13.08 13.09 -10.28
N LEU A 44 12.38 12.58 -9.27
CA LEU A 44 12.98 11.75 -8.21
C LEU A 44 13.45 10.39 -8.73
N THR A 45 12.74 9.81 -9.69
CA THR A 45 13.16 8.55 -10.33
C THR A 45 14.26 8.74 -11.38
N ALA A 46 14.27 9.88 -12.08
CA ALA A 46 15.34 10.24 -13.02
C ALA A 46 16.63 10.68 -12.32
N HIS A 47 16.51 11.35 -11.17
CA HIS A 47 17.62 11.84 -10.36
C HIS A 47 17.50 11.40 -8.90
N PRO A 48 17.64 10.10 -8.62
CA PRO A 48 17.37 9.55 -7.31
C PRO A 48 18.34 10.09 -6.24
N SER A 49 17.85 10.22 -5.02
CA SER A 49 18.65 10.60 -3.86
C SER A 49 19.80 9.58 -3.61
N PRO A 50 20.82 9.94 -2.85
CA PRO A 50 21.87 8.97 -2.47
C PRO A 50 21.30 7.72 -1.80
N LEU A 51 20.24 7.86 -1.01
CA LEU A 51 19.55 6.74 -0.35
C LEU A 51 18.87 5.82 -1.37
N VAL A 52 18.14 6.39 -2.31
CA VAL A 52 17.46 5.63 -3.38
C VAL A 52 18.49 4.98 -4.31
N ARG A 53 19.60 5.65 -4.66
CA ARG A 53 20.70 5.04 -5.42
C ARG A 53 21.32 3.84 -4.69
N ARG A 54 21.54 3.94 -3.38
CA ARG A 54 22.00 2.81 -2.56
C ARG A 54 20.97 1.66 -2.61
N PHE A 55 19.69 1.97 -2.52
CA PHE A 55 18.64 0.97 -2.64
C PHE A 55 18.66 0.27 -4.00
N MET A 56 18.77 1.02 -5.10
CA MET A 56 18.89 0.47 -6.45
C MET A 56 20.07 -0.52 -6.56
N SER A 57 21.24 -0.18 -6.00
CA SER A 57 22.38 -1.08 -6.04
C SER A 57 22.20 -2.40 -5.27
N LEU A 58 21.26 -2.45 -4.31
CA LEU A 58 20.89 -3.67 -3.60
C LEU A 58 19.85 -4.50 -4.35
N LEU A 59 19.20 -3.94 -5.38
CA LEU A 59 18.26 -4.65 -6.25
C LEU A 59 18.91 -5.27 -7.49
N GLU A 60 20.18 -5.01 -7.75
CA GLU A 60 20.93 -5.69 -8.81
C GLU A 60 20.96 -7.19 -8.56
N PRO A 61 21.11 -8.02 -9.61
CA PRO A 61 21.20 -9.48 -9.44
C PRO A 61 22.30 -9.86 -8.45
N VAL A 62 21.97 -10.67 -7.45
CA VAL A 62 22.88 -11.12 -6.41
C VAL A 62 22.92 -12.64 -6.30
N GLY A 63 24.07 -13.20 -5.99
CA GLY A 63 24.21 -14.61 -5.62
C GLY A 63 23.74 -14.89 -4.19
N ASP A 64 23.64 -16.18 -3.83
CA ASP A 64 23.07 -16.62 -2.54
C ASP A 64 23.84 -16.06 -1.34
N ALA A 65 25.18 -16.08 -1.37
CA ALA A 65 25.97 -15.56 -0.27
C ALA A 65 25.73 -14.06 0.00
N ARG A 66 25.48 -13.26 -1.04
CA ARG A 66 25.17 -11.85 -0.91
C ARG A 66 23.75 -11.65 -0.37
N LEU A 67 22.79 -12.43 -0.87
CA LEU A 67 21.40 -12.37 -0.38
C LEU A 67 21.32 -12.78 1.10
N GLU A 68 22.04 -13.81 1.51
CA GLU A 68 22.16 -14.22 2.90
C GLU A 68 22.75 -13.10 3.78
N ALA A 69 23.82 -12.45 3.33
CA ALA A 69 24.39 -11.31 4.05
C ALA A 69 23.39 -10.15 4.21
N MET A 70 22.58 -9.86 3.18
CA MET A 70 21.50 -8.88 3.25
C MET A 70 20.43 -9.31 4.25
N ALA A 71 20.07 -10.60 4.27
CA ALA A 71 19.07 -11.16 5.21
C ALA A 71 19.54 -11.03 6.67
N GLN A 72 20.80 -11.34 6.96
CA GLN A 72 21.38 -11.20 8.30
C GLN A 72 21.43 -9.72 8.74
N GLU A 73 21.80 -8.82 7.87
CA GLU A 73 21.81 -7.38 8.18
C GLU A 73 20.38 -6.84 8.38
N SER A 74 19.42 -7.25 7.54
CA SER A 74 18.01 -6.92 7.71
C SER A 74 17.47 -7.39 9.09
N ARG A 75 17.78 -8.64 9.47
CA ARG A 75 17.43 -9.18 10.79
C ARG A 75 18.06 -8.37 11.92
N ARG A 76 19.33 -8.01 11.81
CA ARG A 76 20.04 -7.20 12.81
C ARG A 76 19.38 -5.85 13.00
N LEU A 77 19.11 -5.14 11.90
CA LEU A 77 18.46 -3.83 11.91
C LEU A 77 17.04 -3.89 12.45
N THR A 78 16.29 -4.93 12.07
CA THR A 78 14.93 -5.12 12.59
C THR A 78 14.92 -5.31 14.10
N ARG A 79 15.83 -6.14 14.63
CA ARG A 79 15.96 -6.34 16.08
C ARG A 79 16.39 -5.09 16.81
N LEU A 80 17.25 -4.28 16.19
CA LEU A 80 17.71 -3.01 16.76
C LEU A 80 16.58 -1.99 16.89
N HIS A 81 15.71 -1.88 15.89
CA HIS A 81 14.68 -0.84 15.83
C HIS A 81 13.28 -1.28 16.29
N PHE A 82 12.97 -2.57 16.19
CA PHE A 82 11.62 -3.11 16.49
C PHE A 82 11.64 -4.21 17.55
N GLY A 83 12.81 -4.65 18.01
CA GLY A 83 12.91 -5.74 18.96
C GLY A 83 12.55 -7.10 18.35
N ARG A 84 11.80 -7.92 19.12
CA ARG A 84 11.34 -9.25 18.71
C ARG A 84 9.80 -9.32 18.66
N THR A 85 9.16 -8.21 18.39
CA THR A 85 7.69 -8.13 18.40
C THR A 85 7.16 -8.03 16.98
N ILE A 86 6.02 -8.68 16.73
CA ILE A 86 5.22 -8.54 15.51
C ILE A 86 3.87 -7.99 15.92
N ARG A 87 3.42 -6.92 15.27
CA ARG A 87 2.08 -6.39 15.44
C ARG A 87 1.11 -7.19 14.59
N LEU A 88 0.19 -7.86 15.21
CA LEU A 88 -0.89 -8.56 14.53
C LEU A 88 -2.09 -7.61 14.33
N PHE A 89 -2.73 -7.71 13.18
CA PHE A 89 -4.00 -7.05 12.89
C PHE A 89 -4.90 -7.98 12.07
N ALA A 90 -6.20 -7.71 12.07
CA ALA A 90 -7.14 -8.38 11.18
C ALA A 90 -7.91 -7.36 10.34
N PRO A 91 -8.11 -7.61 9.03
CA PRO A 91 -9.01 -6.80 8.22
C PRO A 91 -10.47 -7.15 8.54
N ILE A 92 -11.35 -6.16 8.60
CA ILE A 92 -12.80 -6.33 8.46
C ILE A 92 -13.22 -5.66 7.16
N TYR A 93 -13.78 -6.42 6.25
CA TYR A 93 -14.32 -5.90 5.00
C TYR A 93 -15.71 -5.35 5.25
N LEU A 94 -15.86 -4.02 5.23
CA LEU A 94 -17.11 -3.33 5.48
C LEU A 94 -18.06 -3.45 4.30
N SER A 95 -17.53 -3.41 3.08
CA SER A 95 -18.30 -3.41 1.85
C SER A 95 -17.42 -3.87 0.67
N ASN A 96 -18.01 -4.66 -0.22
CA ASN A 96 -17.46 -4.99 -1.53
C ASN A 96 -18.11 -4.18 -2.68
N GLU A 97 -18.94 -3.19 -2.36
CA GLU A 97 -19.48 -2.23 -3.31
C GLU A 97 -18.36 -1.32 -3.82
N CYS A 98 -18.23 -1.18 -5.13
CA CYS A 98 -17.17 -0.35 -5.73
C CYS A 98 -17.65 0.29 -7.03
N ILE A 99 -17.30 1.57 -7.25
CA ILE A 99 -17.52 2.28 -8.51
C ILE A 99 -16.35 2.17 -9.48
N ASN A 100 -15.21 1.70 -8.99
CA ASN A 100 -14.01 1.55 -9.81
C ASN A 100 -14.06 0.26 -10.61
N ASN A 101 -13.45 0.28 -11.79
CA ASN A 101 -13.24 -0.91 -12.59
C ASN A 101 -11.74 -1.17 -12.73
N CYS A 102 -11.22 -2.00 -11.82
CA CYS A 102 -9.81 -2.40 -11.76
C CYS A 102 -9.69 -3.83 -12.27
N LYS A 103 -8.97 -4.06 -13.36
CA LYS A 103 -8.92 -5.36 -14.04
C LYS A 103 -8.41 -6.53 -13.17
N TYR A 104 -7.70 -6.23 -12.09
CA TYR A 104 -7.09 -7.21 -11.18
C TYR A 104 -7.83 -7.39 -9.85
N CYS A 105 -8.98 -6.72 -9.66
CA CYS A 105 -9.64 -6.66 -8.35
C CYS A 105 -10.96 -7.40 -8.36
N GLY A 106 -11.15 -8.32 -7.39
CA GLY A 106 -12.42 -9.04 -7.23
C GLY A 106 -13.62 -8.12 -6.94
N PHE A 107 -13.41 -6.93 -6.38
CA PHE A 107 -14.47 -5.93 -6.14
C PHE A 107 -14.74 -5.01 -7.33
N SER A 108 -14.09 -5.25 -8.46
CA SER A 108 -14.29 -4.44 -9.66
C SER A 108 -15.78 -4.31 -10.00
N ARG A 109 -16.19 -3.08 -10.38
CA ARG A 109 -17.61 -2.74 -10.60
C ARG A 109 -18.32 -3.72 -11.54
N ASP A 110 -17.63 -4.13 -12.60
CA ASP A 110 -18.22 -4.95 -13.66
C ASP A 110 -18.20 -6.47 -13.33
N ASN A 111 -17.59 -6.87 -12.18
CA ASN A 111 -17.61 -8.26 -11.76
C ASN A 111 -19.02 -8.69 -11.29
N PRO A 112 -19.50 -9.85 -11.75
CA PRO A 112 -20.81 -10.39 -11.38
C PRO A 112 -20.77 -11.08 -10.00
N ILE A 113 -20.48 -10.31 -8.95
CA ILE A 113 -20.44 -10.79 -7.57
C ILE A 113 -21.62 -10.30 -6.75
N ILE A 114 -21.95 -11.00 -5.68
CA ILE A 114 -22.93 -10.55 -4.71
C ILE A 114 -22.33 -9.34 -3.97
N ARG A 115 -23.05 -8.22 -4.00
CA ARG A 115 -22.65 -6.98 -3.35
C ARG A 115 -23.25 -6.90 -1.94
N THR A 116 -22.39 -6.66 -0.97
CA THR A 116 -22.76 -6.60 0.45
C THR A 116 -22.07 -5.40 1.11
N THR A 117 -22.85 -4.65 1.89
CA THR A 117 -22.36 -3.64 2.83
C THR A 117 -22.90 -3.98 4.21
N LEU A 118 -22.03 -4.15 5.19
CA LEU A 118 -22.41 -4.47 6.56
C LEU A 118 -23.08 -3.27 7.22
N THR A 119 -24.09 -3.54 8.04
CA THR A 119 -24.59 -2.56 9.00
C THR A 119 -23.57 -2.33 10.10
N VAL A 120 -23.68 -1.21 10.84
CA VAL A 120 -22.78 -0.91 11.96
C VAL A 120 -22.81 -2.03 13.02
N ASP A 121 -23.99 -2.59 13.28
CA ASP A 121 -24.16 -3.69 14.26
C ASP A 121 -23.45 -4.97 13.80
N GLU A 122 -23.49 -5.30 12.51
CA GLU A 122 -22.75 -6.43 11.93
C GLU A 122 -21.24 -6.19 12.01
N VAL A 123 -20.76 -4.96 11.75
CA VAL A 123 -19.34 -4.60 11.94
C VAL A 123 -18.91 -4.78 13.39
N VAL A 124 -19.76 -4.41 14.36
CA VAL A 124 -19.50 -4.63 15.78
C VAL A 124 -19.44 -6.13 16.11
N GLN A 125 -20.30 -6.96 15.53
CA GLN A 125 -20.26 -8.41 15.72
C GLN A 125 -18.93 -9.02 15.20
N GLU A 126 -18.52 -8.66 13.99
CA GLU A 126 -17.22 -9.05 13.40
C GLU A 126 -16.03 -8.66 14.32
N ALA A 127 -16.06 -7.40 14.78
CA ALA A 127 -15.00 -6.88 15.65
C ALA A 127 -14.99 -7.56 17.05
N ARG A 128 -16.16 -7.88 17.63
CA ARG A 128 -16.24 -8.61 18.90
C ARG A 128 -15.70 -10.03 18.77
N TYR A 129 -15.96 -10.70 17.66
CA TYR A 129 -15.39 -12.02 17.38
C TYR A 129 -13.85 -11.94 17.39
N LEU A 130 -13.26 -10.99 16.64
CA LEU A 130 -11.82 -10.80 16.58
C LEU A 130 -11.22 -10.38 17.93
N HIS A 131 -11.91 -9.52 18.67
CA HIS A 131 -11.52 -9.10 20.00
C HIS A 131 -11.49 -10.30 20.98
N GLY A 132 -12.47 -11.21 20.88
CA GLY A 132 -12.53 -12.46 21.66
C GLY A 132 -11.33 -13.38 21.39
N LEU A 133 -10.78 -13.36 20.16
CA LEU A 133 -9.55 -14.06 19.81
C LEU A 133 -8.27 -13.35 20.27
N GLY A 134 -8.37 -12.21 20.93
CA GLY A 134 -7.22 -11.45 21.43
C GLY A 134 -6.69 -10.39 20.48
N LEU A 135 -7.30 -10.17 19.31
CA LEU A 135 -6.88 -9.12 18.36
C LEU A 135 -7.30 -7.74 18.87
N ARG A 136 -6.41 -6.79 18.81
CA ARG A 136 -6.56 -5.42 19.32
C ARG A 136 -6.32 -4.35 18.25
N SER A 137 -5.90 -4.76 17.06
CA SER A 137 -5.68 -3.89 15.91
C SER A 137 -6.54 -4.40 14.74
N ILE A 138 -7.43 -3.56 14.25
CA ILE A 138 -8.35 -3.87 13.15
C ILE A 138 -8.11 -2.89 12.01
N LEU A 139 -8.09 -3.42 10.79
CA LEU A 139 -8.05 -2.64 9.55
C LEU A 139 -9.44 -2.73 8.90
N LEU A 140 -10.16 -1.62 8.85
CA LEU A 140 -11.45 -1.52 8.17
C LEU A 140 -11.20 -1.31 6.68
N VAL A 141 -11.67 -2.24 5.86
CA VAL A 141 -11.44 -2.28 4.42
C VAL A 141 -12.76 -2.10 3.68
N ALA A 142 -12.80 -1.27 2.65
CA ALA A 142 -13.98 -1.12 1.82
C ALA A 142 -13.63 -0.86 0.36
N GLY A 143 -14.51 -1.32 -0.54
CA GLY A 143 -14.58 -0.80 -1.89
C GLY A 143 -14.90 0.70 -1.87
N GLU A 144 -14.63 1.39 -2.96
CA GLU A 144 -14.87 2.83 -3.09
C GLU A 144 -16.25 3.06 -3.72
N HIS A 145 -17.26 3.38 -2.88
CA HIS A 145 -18.60 3.65 -3.34
C HIS A 145 -19.27 4.77 -2.52
N PRO A 146 -19.58 5.95 -3.11
CA PRO A 146 -20.03 7.14 -2.38
C PRO A 146 -21.39 6.96 -1.70
N LYS A 147 -22.23 6.02 -2.14
CA LYS A 147 -23.55 5.76 -1.55
C LYS A 147 -23.45 4.77 -0.38
N PHE A 148 -22.66 3.70 -0.51
CA PHE A 148 -22.63 2.59 0.47
C PHE A 148 -21.50 2.78 1.49
N VAL A 149 -20.38 3.37 1.06
CA VAL A 149 -19.25 3.75 1.92
C VAL A 149 -19.22 5.28 2.01
N SER A 150 -20.37 5.84 2.39
CA SER A 150 -20.58 7.28 2.41
C SER A 150 -20.06 7.94 3.69
N ASP A 151 -20.05 9.26 3.66
CA ASP A 151 -19.87 10.10 4.82
C ASP A 151 -20.85 9.74 5.96
N GLY A 152 -20.28 9.62 7.13
CA GLY A 152 -20.99 9.23 8.33
C GLY A 152 -21.06 7.71 8.55
N TYR A 153 -20.93 6.86 7.54
CA TYR A 153 -20.89 5.41 7.76
C TYR A 153 -19.59 4.97 8.42
N ILE A 154 -18.43 5.41 7.88
CA ILE A 154 -17.11 5.12 8.46
C ILE A 154 -17.02 5.67 9.89
N GLN A 155 -17.46 6.92 10.11
CA GLN A 155 -17.47 7.55 11.42
C GLN A 155 -18.31 6.74 12.42
N LYS A 156 -19.52 6.30 12.05
CA LYS A 156 -20.36 5.46 12.91
C LYS A 156 -19.70 4.11 13.23
N CYS A 157 -19.03 3.48 12.27
CA CYS A 157 -18.26 2.26 12.52
C CYS A 157 -17.14 2.52 13.53
N LEU A 158 -16.37 3.60 13.34
CA LEU A 158 -15.28 3.97 14.25
C LEU A 158 -15.79 4.24 15.68
N ASP A 159 -16.85 5.05 15.83
CA ASP A 159 -17.48 5.37 17.12
C ASP A 159 -17.95 4.10 17.85
N ALA A 160 -18.52 3.15 17.13
CA ALA A 160 -19.00 1.90 17.70
C ALA A 160 -17.87 0.96 18.12
N LEU A 161 -16.72 1.00 17.44
CA LEU A 161 -15.58 0.13 17.68
C LEU A 161 -14.57 0.70 18.70
N HIS A 162 -14.35 2.02 18.68
CA HIS A 162 -13.35 2.69 19.49
C HIS A 162 -13.40 2.35 21.01
N PRO A 163 -14.58 2.13 21.62
CA PRO A 163 -14.65 1.79 23.05
C PRO A 163 -13.97 0.48 23.45
N PHE A 164 -13.75 -0.45 22.50
CA PHE A 164 -13.19 -1.77 22.82
C PHE A 164 -12.06 -2.23 21.88
N ILE A 165 -11.85 -1.55 20.74
CA ILE A 165 -10.75 -1.78 19.81
C ILE A 165 -9.77 -0.60 19.89
N PRO A 166 -8.60 -0.77 20.51
CA PRO A 166 -7.67 0.34 20.77
C PRO A 166 -6.88 0.81 19.53
N SER A 167 -6.91 0.06 18.43
CA SER A 167 -6.16 0.41 17.21
C SER A 167 -7.02 0.18 15.98
N LEU A 168 -7.48 1.28 15.38
CA LEU A 168 -8.32 1.27 14.19
C LEU A 168 -7.57 1.88 13.01
N GLY A 169 -7.43 1.09 11.94
CA GLY A 169 -6.87 1.51 10.66
C GLY A 169 -7.92 1.48 9.55
N LEU A 170 -7.65 2.19 8.48
CA LEU A 170 -8.51 2.23 7.29
C LEU A 170 -7.74 1.86 6.04
N GLU A 171 -8.38 1.11 5.15
CA GLU A 171 -7.97 0.88 3.75
C GLU A 171 -9.21 1.14 2.87
N ILE A 172 -9.36 2.40 2.49
CA ILE A 172 -10.50 2.95 1.75
C ILE A 172 -10.04 3.80 0.58
N GLY A 173 -10.96 4.22 -0.30
CA GLY A 173 -10.64 5.18 -1.36
C GLY A 173 -10.06 6.50 -0.81
N PRO A 174 -9.17 7.18 -1.59
CA PRO A 174 -8.59 8.46 -1.18
C PRO A 174 -9.65 9.54 -0.94
N LEU A 175 -9.45 10.31 0.13
CA LEU A 175 -10.34 11.41 0.55
C LEU A 175 -9.58 12.75 0.55
N PRO A 176 -10.29 13.89 0.59
CA PRO A 176 -9.73 15.20 0.91
C PRO A 176 -9.19 15.23 2.35
N ASP A 177 -8.33 16.20 2.65
CA ASP A 177 -7.67 16.37 3.94
C ASP A 177 -8.64 16.70 5.08
N ASP A 178 -9.65 17.53 4.84
CA ASP A 178 -10.72 17.86 5.79
C ASP A 178 -11.53 16.62 6.20
N ARG A 179 -11.82 15.73 5.25
CA ARG A 179 -12.52 14.47 5.53
C ARG A 179 -11.64 13.49 6.33
N TYR A 180 -10.34 13.49 6.07
CA TYR A 180 -9.41 12.72 6.90
C TYR A 180 -9.33 13.26 8.33
N ALA A 181 -9.41 14.58 8.52
CA ALA A 181 -9.43 15.19 9.84
C ALA A 181 -10.68 14.75 10.65
N GLU A 182 -11.85 14.70 10.02
CA GLU A 182 -13.06 14.16 10.65
C GLU A 182 -12.86 12.69 11.08
N ILE A 183 -12.37 11.86 10.19
CA ILE A 183 -12.14 10.43 10.45
C ILE A 183 -11.15 10.21 11.59
N VAL A 184 -10.08 11.00 11.65
CA VAL A 184 -9.10 10.96 12.76
C VAL A 184 -9.77 11.37 14.09
N HIS A 185 -10.68 12.34 14.07
CA HIS A 185 -11.44 12.75 15.25
C HIS A 185 -12.30 11.61 15.81
N HIS A 186 -12.82 10.74 14.95
CA HIS A 186 -13.57 9.53 15.32
C HIS A 186 -12.67 8.33 15.72
N GLY A 187 -11.35 8.50 15.83
CA GLY A 187 -10.44 7.52 16.41
C GLY A 187 -9.67 6.65 15.41
N ALA A 188 -9.73 6.92 14.11
CA ALA A 188 -8.82 6.27 13.16
C ALA A 188 -7.39 6.79 13.34
N GLU A 189 -6.42 5.89 13.46
CA GLU A 189 -5.01 6.24 13.66
C GLU A 189 -4.10 5.89 12.48
N GLN A 190 -4.54 4.96 11.61
CA GLN A 190 -3.76 4.44 10.50
C GLN A 190 -4.54 4.52 9.19
N LEU A 191 -3.88 4.96 8.13
CA LEU A 191 -4.34 4.81 6.75
C LEU A 191 -3.40 3.88 5.99
N ALA A 192 -3.96 2.88 5.28
CA ALA A 192 -3.27 2.09 4.28
C ALA A 192 -3.78 2.49 2.89
N VAL A 193 -2.87 2.85 2.00
CA VAL A 193 -3.19 3.16 0.61
C VAL A 193 -2.08 2.64 -0.31
N TYR A 194 -2.44 1.79 -1.24
CA TYR A 194 -1.49 1.25 -2.23
C TYR A 194 -1.65 2.01 -3.54
N GLN A 195 -0.52 2.45 -4.11
CA GLN A 195 -0.53 3.07 -5.43
C GLN A 195 -0.89 2.05 -6.52
N GLU A 196 -0.77 0.79 -6.21
CA GLU A 196 -0.89 -0.39 -7.07
C GLU A 196 0.30 -0.50 -8.02
N THR A 197 0.45 0.41 -8.98
CA THR A 197 1.63 0.55 -9.81
C THR A 197 2.02 2.03 -9.92
N TYR A 198 3.32 2.30 -9.96
CA TYR A 198 3.88 3.63 -10.21
C TYR A 198 4.09 3.90 -11.71
N ASP A 199 3.91 2.89 -12.56
CA ASP A 199 3.92 3.04 -14.02
C ASP A 199 2.60 3.63 -14.48
N ARG A 200 2.62 4.87 -15.00
CA ARG A 200 1.42 5.61 -15.39
C ARG A 200 0.69 4.96 -16.56
N GLU A 201 1.41 4.41 -17.53
CA GLU A 201 0.81 3.78 -18.70
C GLU A 201 0.10 2.48 -18.29
N VAL A 202 0.76 1.66 -17.48
CA VAL A 202 0.15 0.46 -16.89
C VAL A 202 -1.05 0.83 -16.02
N TYR A 203 -0.93 1.85 -15.17
CA TYR A 203 -2.00 2.29 -14.29
C TYR A 203 -3.26 2.68 -15.07
N GLU A 204 -3.12 3.44 -16.16
CA GLU A 204 -4.25 3.86 -17.01
C GLU A 204 -4.95 2.67 -17.66
N THR A 205 -4.21 1.67 -18.12
CA THR A 205 -4.78 0.47 -18.75
C THR A 205 -5.55 -0.41 -17.77
N LEU A 206 -5.18 -0.39 -16.50
CA LEU A 206 -5.74 -1.24 -15.45
C LEU A 206 -6.94 -0.61 -14.72
N HIS A 207 -7.03 0.72 -14.66
CA HIS A 207 -8.08 1.44 -13.95
C HIS A 207 -9.02 2.17 -14.92
N THR A 208 -10.02 1.47 -15.43
CA THR A 208 -10.83 1.94 -16.57
C THR A 208 -12.04 2.79 -16.18
N ALA A 209 -12.47 2.77 -14.90
CA ALA A 209 -13.60 3.57 -14.42
C ALA A 209 -13.44 3.98 -12.95
N GLY A 210 -14.25 4.94 -12.50
CA GLY A 210 -14.32 5.43 -11.13
C GLY A 210 -13.21 6.39 -10.75
N MET A 211 -13.15 6.78 -9.48
CA MET A 211 -12.18 7.74 -8.95
C MET A 211 -10.75 7.21 -8.97
N LYS A 212 -10.57 5.90 -8.89
CA LYS A 212 -9.26 5.25 -8.93
C LYS A 212 -8.50 5.47 -10.25
N LYS A 213 -9.18 5.92 -11.34
CA LYS A 213 -8.53 6.37 -12.57
C LYS A 213 -7.55 7.53 -12.34
N ASN A 214 -7.76 8.33 -11.32
CA ASN A 214 -6.92 9.50 -11.08
C ASN A 214 -5.64 9.08 -10.36
N PHE A 215 -4.59 8.86 -11.14
CA PHE A 215 -3.26 8.46 -10.66
C PHE A 215 -2.71 9.42 -9.60
N ASN A 216 -2.72 10.72 -9.88
CA ASN A 216 -2.14 11.72 -8.98
C ASN A 216 -2.94 11.86 -7.68
N TRP A 217 -4.27 11.84 -7.77
CA TRP A 217 -5.14 11.87 -6.61
C TRP A 217 -4.84 10.74 -5.62
N ARG A 218 -4.56 9.56 -6.15
CA ARG A 218 -4.20 8.41 -5.32
C ARG A 218 -2.76 8.49 -4.81
N LEU A 219 -1.82 8.92 -5.67
CA LEU A 219 -0.42 9.04 -5.32
C LEU A 219 -0.18 10.03 -4.18
N ASP A 220 -0.88 11.18 -4.19
CA ASP A 220 -0.75 12.23 -3.18
C ASP A 220 -1.64 11.98 -1.93
N CYS A 221 -2.33 10.84 -1.87
CA CYS A 221 -3.19 10.48 -0.76
C CYS A 221 -2.46 10.42 0.61
N PRO A 222 -1.25 9.85 0.72
CA PRO A 222 -0.51 9.80 1.99
C PRO A 222 -0.27 11.18 2.61
N GLU A 223 0.05 12.19 1.79
CA GLU A 223 0.28 13.56 2.27
C GLU A 223 -1.02 14.20 2.77
N ARG A 224 -2.12 14.05 2.01
CA ARG A 224 -3.43 14.55 2.44
C ARG A 224 -3.87 13.90 3.76
N ALA A 225 -3.66 12.59 3.90
CA ALA A 225 -3.95 11.89 5.15
C ALA A 225 -3.09 12.43 6.32
N TYR A 226 -1.81 12.70 6.07
CA TYR A 226 -0.92 13.31 7.07
C TYR A 226 -1.39 14.70 7.47
N GLN A 227 -1.80 15.55 6.51
CA GLN A 227 -2.37 16.87 6.76
C GLN A 227 -3.67 16.77 7.56
N GLY A 228 -4.54 15.80 7.24
CA GLY A 228 -5.75 15.48 7.98
C GLY A 228 -5.52 14.86 9.37
N GLY A 229 -4.27 14.63 9.77
CA GLY A 229 -3.95 14.22 11.15
C GLY A 229 -3.53 12.77 11.33
N PHE A 230 -3.57 11.92 10.31
CA PHE A 230 -3.05 10.55 10.41
C PHE A 230 -1.56 10.56 10.79
N ARG A 231 -1.20 9.68 11.72
CA ARG A 231 0.18 9.53 12.21
C ARG A 231 0.77 8.15 11.95
N ARG A 232 -0.01 7.27 11.33
CA ARG A 232 0.44 5.96 10.83
C ARG A 232 -0.04 5.81 9.41
N ILE A 233 0.91 5.74 8.46
CA ILE A 233 0.61 5.69 7.04
C ILE A 233 1.34 4.51 6.43
N GLN A 234 0.59 3.65 5.76
CA GLN A 234 1.11 2.52 5.02
C GLN A 234 0.94 2.76 3.53
N ILE A 235 2.04 2.63 2.79
CA ILE A 235 2.04 2.68 1.33
C ILE A 235 2.44 1.31 0.76
N GLY A 236 2.26 1.11 -0.53
CA GLY A 236 2.65 -0.14 -1.21
C GLY A 236 2.42 -0.10 -2.70
N ALA A 237 2.93 -1.13 -3.36
CA ALA A 237 2.65 -1.46 -4.75
C ALA A 237 2.18 -2.90 -4.84
N LEU A 238 1.32 -3.21 -5.81
CA LEU A 238 0.91 -4.58 -6.12
C LEU A 238 1.92 -5.17 -7.12
N PHE A 239 2.84 -5.97 -6.61
CA PHE A 239 3.89 -6.57 -7.43
C PHE A 239 3.33 -7.65 -8.35
N GLY A 240 3.64 -7.54 -9.63
CA GLY A 240 3.10 -8.36 -10.72
C GLY A 240 2.30 -7.57 -11.75
N LEU A 241 2.10 -6.26 -11.55
CA LEU A 241 1.45 -5.37 -12.54
C LEU A 241 2.46 -4.73 -13.51
N ALA A 242 3.69 -4.48 -13.04
CA ALA A 242 4.78 -3.90 -13.81
C ALA A 242 6.12 -4.50 -13.35
N PRO A 243 7.24 -4.25 -14.06
CA PRO A 243 8.55 -4.79 -13.68
C PRO A 243 8.94 -4.41 -12.24
N TRP A 244 9.08 -5.41 -11.39
CA TRP A 244 9.16 -5.25 -9.94
C TRP A 244 10.30 -4.32 -9.47
N ARG A 245 11.43 -4.28 -10.18
CA ARG A 245 12.55 -3.38 -9.82
C ARG A 245 12.19 -1.92 -10.02
N ARG A 246 11.43 -1.59 -11.09
CA ARG A 246 10.96 -0.22 -11.34
C ARG A 246 9.96 0.21 -10.28
N GLU A 247 9.01 -0.65 -9.97
CA GLU A 247 8.03 -0.44 -8.88
C GLU A 247 8.73 -0.23 -7.54
N ALA A 248 9.71 -1.06 -7.22
CA ALA A 248 10.48 -0.97 -5.98
C ALA A 248 11.24 0.36 -5.87
N VAL A 249 11.86 0.84 -6.95
CA VAL A 249 12.58 2.12 -6.96
C VAL A 249 11.62 3.29 -6.78
N ALA A 250 10.49 3.29 -7.46
CA ALA A 250 9.48 4.35 -7.32
C ALA A 250 8.87 4.34 -5.91
N LEU A 251 8.57 3.18 -5.34
CA LEU A 251 8.11 3.02 -3.96
C LEU A 251 9.16 3.55 -2.96
N ALA A 252 10.44 3.28 -3.18
CA ALA A 252 11.52 3.79 -2.33
C ALA A 252 11.68 5.31 -2.45
N ALA A 253 11.50 5.88 -3.64
CA ALA A 253 11.50 7.32 -3.85
C ALA A 253 10.31 7.99 -3.15
N HIS A 254 9.12 7.37 -3.22
CA HIS A 254 7.94 7.83 -2.49
C HIS A 254 8.16 7.79 -0.98
N LEU A 255 8.76 6.73 -0.49
CA LEU A 255 9.07 6.59 0.94
C LEU A 255 10.09 7.63 1.41
N ASP A 256 11.17 7.88 0.63
CA ASP A 256 12.18 8.91 0.92
C ASP A 256 11.54 10.32 0.95
N TYR A 257 10.63 10.59 0.01
CA TYR A 257 9.84 11.81 -0.02
C TYR A 257 8.96 11.96 1.24
N LEU A 258 8.15 10.94 1.56
CA LEU A 258 7.25 10.98 2.72
C LEU A 258 8.01 11.10 4.05
N GLN A 259 9.20 10.51 4.18
CA GLN A 259 10.03 10.66 5.39
C GLN A 259 10.42 12.13 5.64
N LYS A 260 10.55 12.92 4.58
CA LYS A 260 10.90 14.35 4.66
C LYS A 260 9.67 15.22 4.94
N HIS A 261 8.55 14.94 4.25
CA HIS A 261 7.35 15.79 4.29
C HIS A 261 6.35 15.37 5.37
N CYS A 262 6.28 14.08 5.67
CA CYS A 262 5.38 13.50 6.68
C CYS A 262 6.17 13.00 7.91
N TRP A 263 7.18 13.73 8.35
CA TRP A 263 8.18 13.30 9.34
C TRP A 263 7.63 12.94 10.73
N LYS A 264 6.42 13.39 11.08
CA LYS A 264 5.72 13.01 12.32
C LYS A 264 4.95 11.69 12.19
N ALA A 265 4.84 11.13 10.97
CA ALA A 265 4.14 9.88 10.75
C ALA A 265 5.06 8.66 10.89
N ALA A 266 4.56 7.61 11.51
CA ALA A 266 5.16 6.29 11.44
C ALA A 266 4.80 5.66 10.09
N LEU A 267 5.79 5.59 9.19
CA LEU A 267 5.60 5.04 7.86
C LEU A 267 5.80 3.52 7.85
N SER A 268 5.02 2.85 7.03
CA SER A 268 5.16 1.42 6.75
C SER A 268 4.93 1.11 5.28
N VAL A 269 5.45 -0.05 4.85
CA VAL A 269 5.31 -0.55 3.49
C VAL A 269 4.67 -1.93 3.51
N ALA A 270 3.72 -2.16 2.61
CA ALA A 270 3.19 -3.48 2.29
C ALA A 270 3.67 -3.94 0.91
N PHE A 271 3.76 -5.26 0.74
CA PHE A 271 4.29 -5.90 -0.45
C PHE A 271 3.30 -6.91 -1.03
N PRO A 272 2.04 -6.51 -1.34
CA PRO A 272 1.13 -7.46 -1.97
C PRO A 272 1.71 -7.92 -3.30
N ARG A 273 1.66 -9.24 -3.52
CA ARG A 273 1.96 -9.86 -4.83
C ARG A 273 0.65 -10.26 -5.50
N MET A 274 0.62 -10.16 -6.83
CA MET A 274 -0.52 -10.65 -7.59
C MET A 274 -0.82 -12.10 -7.23
N ARG A 275 -2.10 -12.40 -7.03
CA ARG A 275 -2.67 -13.72 -6.78
C ARG A 275 -3.93 -13.88 -7.61
N PRO A 276 -4.34 -15.12 -7.91
CA PRO A 276 -5.66 -15.34 -8.50
C PRO A 276 -6.75 -14.64 -7.68
N TYR A 277 -7.78 -14.11 -8.33
CA TYR A 277 -8.90 -13.41 -7.69
C TYR A 277 -10.23 -13.90 -8.27
N ALA A 278 -11.32 -13.71 -7.49
CA ALA A 278 -12.66 -14.02 -7.97
C ALA A 278 -13.16 -12.92 -8.91
N GLY A 279 -13.82 -13.29 -10.01
CA GLY A 279 -14.43 -12.35 -10.93
C GLY A 279 -14.20 -12.71 -12.40
N ASN A 280 -14.42 -11.72 -13.26
CA ASN A 280 -14.20 -11.89 -14.71
C ASN A 280 -12.70 -11.79 -14.98
N TYR A 281 -12.09 -12.88 -15.40
CA TYR A 281 -10.65 -13.02 -15.63
C TYR A 281 -10.20 -12.34 -16.94
N GLU A 282 -10.51 -11.07 -17.13
CA GLU A 282 -10.03 -10.29 -18.28
C GLU A 282 -8.54 -9.93 -18.18
N TYR A 283 -7.96 -10.03 -16.98
CA TYR A 283 -6.56 -9.76 -16.74
C TYR A 283 -5.83 -11.04 -16.34
N GLU A 284 -5.00 -11.53 -17.25
CA GLU A 284 -4.05 -12.60 -16.96
C GLU A 284 -2.71 -11.95 -16.54
N PRO A 285 -2.22 -12.21 -15.33
CA PRO A 285 -0.92 -11.72 -14.92
C PRO A 285 0.19 -12.25 -15.85
N ASP A 286 1.05 -11.35 -16.32
CA ASP A 286 2.24 -11.75 -17.06
C ASP A 286 3.21 -12.49 -16.12
N PRO A 287 3.56 -13.76 -16.38
CA PRO A 287 4.49 -14.52 -15.55
C PRO A 287 5.87 -13.86 -15.39
N GLU A 288 6.33 -13.08 -16.39
CA GLU A 288 7.62 -12.39 -16.35
C GLU A 288 7.61 -11.20 -15.37
N LEU A 289 6.43 -10.66 -15.04
CA LEU A 289 6.26 -9.58 -14.07
C LEU A 289 6.10 -10.09 -12.64
N MET A 290 5.87 -11.39 -12.46
CA MET A 290 5.61 -11.96 -11.13
C MET A 290 6.86 -11.88 -10.25
N LEU A 291 6.68 -11.37 -9.03
CA LEU A 291 7.73 -11.31 -8.02
C LEU A 291 7.86 -12.68 -7.33
N ASP A 292 8.93 -13.42 -7.61
CA ASP A 292 9.21 -14.69 -6.95
C ASP A 292 9.69 -14.52 -5.51
N ASP A 293 9.81 -15.60 -4.77
CA ASP A 293 10.17 -15.58 -3.35
C ASP A 293 11.59 -15.04 -3.11
N ARG A 294 12.53 -15.36 -4.01
CA ARG A 294 13.92 -14.89 -3.91
C ARG A 294 14.00 -13.37 -4.06
N HIS A 295 13.37 -12.84 -5.09
CA HIS A 295 13.33 -11.40 -5.33
C HIS A 295 12.50 -10.66 -4.29
N PHE A 296 11.45 -11.31 -3.74
CA PHE A 296 10.71 -10.74 -2.62
C PHE A 296 11.59 -10.57 -1.37
N VAL A 297 12.39 -11.58 -1.01
CA VAL A 297 13.36 -11.48 0.09
C VAL A 297 14.39 -10.40 -0.20
N GLN A 298 14.91 -10.32 -1.43
CA GLN A 298 15.86 -9.27 -1.84
C GLN A 298 15.26 -7.87 -1.67
N LEU A 299 14.06 -7.64 -2.18
CA LEU A 299 13.34 -6.37 -2.06
C LEU A 299 13.15 -5.96 -0.60
N MET A 300 12.61 -6.86 0.23
CA MET A 300 12.34 -6.60 1.63
C MET A 300 13.62 -6.29 2.41
N THR A 301 14.68 -7.07 2.20
CA THR A 301 15.95 -6.87 2.89
C THR A 301 16.66 -5.58 2.46
N ALA A 302 16.61 -5.25 1.17
CA ALA A 302 17.11 -3.98 0.64
C ALA A 302 16.40 -2.77 1.25
N LEU A 303 15.05 -2.83 1.36
CA LEU A 303 14.27 -1.79 2.02
C LEU A 303 14.65 -1.64 3.50
N ARG A 304 14.78 -2.73 4.26
CA ARG A 304 15.22 -2.66 5.66
C ARG A 304 16.61 -2.05 5.81
N ILE A 305 17.54 -2.38 4.92
CA ILE A 305 18.92 -1.85 4.97
C ILE A 305 18.95 -0.34 4.69
N CYS A 306 18.12 0.12 3.75
CA CYS A 306 18.09 1.54 3.39
C CYS A 306 17.15 2.36 4.28
N PHE A 307 16.05 1.78 4.73
CA PHE A 307 15.02 2.43 5.54
C PHE A 307 14.83 1.68 6.87
N PRO A 308 15.79 1.73 7.80
CA PRO A 308 15.82 0.83 8.95
C PRO A 308 14.68 1.02 9.95
N LYS A 309 14.00 2.17 9.94
CA LYS A 309 12.94 2.53 10.90
C LYS A 309 11.52 2.40 10.36
N ILE A 310 11.32 1.99 9.09
CA ILE A 310 9.96 1.79 8.56
C ILE A 310 9.34 0.48 9.03
N GLY A 311 8.02 0.50 9.22
CA GLY A 311 7.26 -0.74 9.35
C GLY A 311 7.23 -1.52 8.04
N MET A 312 7.19 -2.85 8.10
CA MET A 312 6.96 -3.72 6.94
C MET A 312 5.87 -4.71 7.25
N SER A 313 4.89 -4.83 6.35
CA SER A 313 3.68 -5.62 6.54
C SER A 313 3.59 -6.76 5.54
N VAL A 314 3.20 -7.93 6.02
CA VAL A 314 2.85 -9.09 5.19
C VAL A 314 1.44 -9.57 5.52
N SER A 315 0.73 -10.05 4.52
CA SER A 315 -0.62 -10.58 4.70
C SER A 315 -0.67 -12.10 4.64
N THR A 316 -1.82 -12.68 5.04
CA THR A 316 -2.12 -14.10 4.94
C THR A 316 -2.26 -14.60 3.49
N ARG A 317 -2.15 -13.73 2.49
CA ARG A 317 -2.00 -14.13 1.07
C ARG A 317 -0.67 -14.84 0.80
N GLU A 318 0.35 -14.59 1.62
CA GLU A 318 1.59 -15.37 1.56
C GLU A 318 1.44 -16.71 2.28
N PRO A 319 2.01 -17.81 1.75
CA PRO A 319 2.00 -19.11 2.41
C PRO A 319 2.62 -19.05 3.80
N GLU A 320 2.16 -19.89 4.70
CA GLU A 320 2.65 -19.94 6.08
C GLU A 320 4.17 -20.08 6.20
N PRO A 321 4.86 -21.00 5.45
CA PRO A 321 6.31 -21.11 5.53
C PRO A 321 7.02 -19.81 5.16
N MET A 322 6.51 -19.10 4.14
CA MET A 322 7.07 -17.80 3.72
C MET A 322 6.87 -16.74 4.80
N ARG A 323 5.67 -16.63 5.38
CA ARG A 323 5.42 -15.68 6.47
C ARG A 323 6.32 -15.93 7.66
N ASN A 324 6.51 -17.21 8.05
CA ASN A 324 7.38 -17.61 9.14
C ASN A 324 8.84 -17.22 8.89
N ALA A 325 9.34 -17.39 7.66
CA ALA A 325 10.67 -16.93 7.29
C ALA A 325 10.79 -15.39 7.33
N LEU A 326 9.84 -14.68 6.76
CA LEU A 326 9.85 -13.21 6.67
C LEU A 326 9.79 -12.52 8.04
N MET A 327 9.10 -13.11 9.04
CA MET A 327 9.11 -12.62 10.43
C MET A 327 10.53 -12.54 11.01
N HIS A 328 11.38 -13.50 10.68
CA HIS A 328 12.75 -13.52 11.16
C HIS A 328 13.67 -12.58 10.40
N LEU A 329 13.29 -12.17 9.19
CA LEU A 329 14.12 -11.37 8.28
C LEU A 329 13.84 -9.87 8.37
N GLY A 330 12.61 -9.45 8.72
CA GLY A 330 12.38 -8.00 8.71
C GLY A 330 10.95 -7.53 8.84
N MET A 331 9.95 -8.41 8.75
CA MET A 331 8.55 -8.01 8.91
C MET A 331 8.26 -7.57 10.34
N THR A 332 7.41 -6.56 10.48
CA THR A 332 7.04 -5.95 11.77
C THR A 332 5.53 -5.98 12.01
N HIS A 333 4.76 -6.17 10.94
CA HIS A 333 3.30 -6.26 10.97
C HIS A 333 2.85 -7.49 10.17
N MET A 334 1.79 -8.14 10.62
CA MET A 334 1.21 -9.28 9.92
C MET A 334 -0.30 -9.29 10.10
N SER A 335 -1.04 -9.49 9.00
CA SER A 335 -2.45 -9.81 9.14
C SER A 335 -2.63 -11.24 9.68
N ALA A 336 -3.62 -11.43 10.52
CA ALA A 336 -3.96 -12.73 11.10
C ALA A 336 -5.38 -13.10 10.69
N ILE A 337 -5.61 -14.40 10.42
CA ILE A 337 -6.93 -14.99 10.13
C ILE A 337 -7.78 -14.19 9.12
N ALA A 338 -7.15 -13.48 8.17
CA ALA A 338 -7.86 -12.59 7.27
C ALA A 338 -8.96 -13.31 6.47
N ARG A 339 -10.15 -12.70 6.47
CA ARG A 339 -11.27 -13.00 5.59
C ARG A 339 -11.44 -11.82 4.65
N THR A 340 -11.66 -12.09 3.37
CA THR A 340 -11.66 -11.05 2.32
C THR A 340 -13.07 -10.68 1.85
N GLU A 341 -14.09 -11.17 2.53
CA GLU A 341 -15.51 -10.90 2.29
C GLU A 341 -16.16 -10.16 3.47
N PRO A 342 -17.15 -9.28 3.23
CA PRO A 342 -17.95 -8.69 4.28
C PRO A 342 -18.68 -9.77 5.11
N GLY A 343 -18.53 -9.71 6.46
CA GLY A 343 -19.15 -10.67 7.39
C GLY A 343 -18.50 -12.04 7.45
N GLY A 344 -17.27 -12.19 6.93
CA GLY A 344 -16.59 -13.49 6.82
C GLY A 344 -16.18 -14.13 8.13
N TYR A 345 -16.20 -13.40 9.27
CA TYR A 345 -15.82 -13.98 10.57
C TYR A 345 -17.00 -14.58 11.33
N THR A 346 -18.19 -13.99 11.22
CA THR A 346 -19.41 -14.42 11.96
C THR A 346 -20.42 -15.14 11.08
N GLY A 347 -20.21 -15.11 9.76
CA GLY A 347 -21.14 -15.69 8.80
C GLY A 347 -22.33 -14.79 8.42
N VAL A 348 -22.38 -13.55 8.89
CA VAL A 348 -23.43 -12.59 8.47
C VAL A 348 -23.35 -12.22 6.99
N GLY A 349 -22.24 -12.49 6.33
CA GLY A 349 -22.03 -12.34 4.89
C GLY A 349 -22.07 -13.66 4.10
N THR A 350 -22.69 -14.73 4.60
CA THR A 350 -22.63 -16.07 4.01
C THR A 350 -23.04 -16.18 2.55
N ALA A 351 -23.85 -15.24 2.03
CA ALA A 351 -24.18 -15.16 0.61
C ALA A 351 -22.96 -14.87 -0.29
N THR A 352 -21.86 -14.38 0.29
CA THR A 352 -20.61 -14.02 -0.41
C THR A 352 -19.48 -15.04 -0.20
N ALA A 353 -19.72 -16.11 0.54
CA ALA A 353 -18.70 -17.13 0.92
C ALA A 353 -18.00 -17.84 -0.24
N HIS A 354 -18.50 -17.67 -1.48
CA HIS A 354 -17.87 -18.21 -2.69
C HIS A 354 -16.81 -17.29 -3.30
N LEU A 355 -16.50 -16.17 -2.67
CA LEU A 355 -15.51 -15.19 -3.13
C LEU A 355 -14.12 -15.36 -2.48
N THR A 356 -13.95 -16.40 -1.66
CA THR A 356 -12.64 -16.72 -1.08
C THR A 356 -11.68 -17.22 -2.16
N VAL A 357 -10.68 -16.41 -2.43
CA VAL A 357 -9.48 -16.79 -3.19
C VAL A 357 -8.31 -16.95 -2.23
#